data_4039d16c4aa68664ded93153d4fc4321
#
_entry.id   4039d16c4aa68664ded93153d4fc4321
#
_cell.length_a   1.000
_cell.length_b   1.000
_cell.length_c   1.000
_cell.angle_alpha   90.00
_cell.angle_beta   90.00
_cell.angle_gamma   90.00
#
_symmetry.space_group_name_H-M   'P 1'
#
loop_
_entity.id
_entity.type
_entity.pdbx_description
1 polymer ?
#
loop_
_entity_poly.entity_id
_entity_poly.type
_entity_poly.pdbx_seq_one_letter_code
_entity_poly.pdbx_strand_id
1 'polypeptide(L)'
;MKACKQNLLMALAICFLCASSAPALTIDTHFIGGDAPANVAGQGNLHDIVRAAARMWESVYAEPITLTLYYGWADTGNAGTHALSTQGGAPNRETSGTILFDNTGAASFYLDPTPYQNEEYRTLTEQSQDLGGGYINVARVFSNPIGEVAGHLDLLSVVLHEIGHALGMSAANVSFIAQSETGILAITNELPYQGSMIPLAYNNAGVVAHFSVDAIAYGSLMAGINAEERRIPSELDILANAQISGFSILRLRPDQNPPSGDEDRNTRGIARNPDSRGISASGRPVSVGRSRGTKELLLSRQLQLDETAE
;
A
#
# COMPACT_ATOMS: atom_id res chain seq x y z
N MET A 1 -45.21 -1.35 -51.27
CA MET A 1 -44.41 -0.41 -50.49
C MET A 1 -44.51 -0.72 -49.00
N LYS A 2 -44.07 -1.90 -48.52
CA LYS A 2 -44.06 -2.29 -47.05
C LYS A 2 -42.85 -3.10 -46.61
N ALA A 3 -41.75 -3.13 -47.37
CA ALA A 3 -40.59 -4.00 -47.08
C ALA A 3 -39.30 -3.24 -46.72
N CYS A 4 -39.31 -1.91 -46.46
CA CYS A 4 -38.10 -1.11 -46.29
C CYS A 4 -37.92 -0.52 -44.85
N LYS A 5 -38.75 -0.89 -43.86
CA LYS A 5 -38.68 -0.33 -42.50
C LYS A 5 -38.14 -1.29 -41.42
N GLN A 6 -37.93 -2.56 -41.75
CA GLN A 6 -37.45 -3.51 -40.74
C GLN A 6 -35.92 -3.67 -40.63
N ASN A 7 -35.15 -3.22 -41.62
CA ASN A 7 -33.69 -3.40 -41.61
C ASN A 7 -32.90 -2.25 -40.92
N LEU A 8 -33.56 -1.17 -40.52
CA LEU A 8 -32.89 -0.02 -39.88
C LEU A 8 -32.82 -0.15 -38.35
N LEU A 9 -33.63 -1.01 -37.75
CA LEU A 9 -33.64 -1.22 -36.29
C LEU A 9 -32.63 -2.27 -35.80
N MET A 10 -32.11 -3.10 -36.71
CA MET A 10 -31.14 -4.14 -36.36
C MET A 10 -29.66 -3.69 -36.40
N ALA A 11 -29.38 -2.56 -37.06
CA ALA A 11 -28.04 -1.99 -37.15
C ALA A 11 -27.65 -1.12 -35.92
N LEU A 12 -28.61 -0.72 -35.09
CA LEU A 12 -28.35 0.14 -33.91
C LEU A 12 -28.08 -0.65 -32.61
N ALA A 13 -28.28 -1.96 -32.63
CA ALA A 13 -28.11 -2.82 -31.42
C ALA A 13 -26.70 -3.43 -31.25
N ILE A 14 -25.81 -3.28 -32.21
CA ILE A 14 -24.48 -3.94 -32.19
C ILE A 14 -23.34 -2.99 -31.77
N CYS A 15 -23.59 -1.69 -31.63
CA CYS A 15 -22.56 -0.71 -31.25
C CYS A 15 -22.36 -0.51 -29.74
N PHE A 16 -22.94 -1.33 -28.86
CA PHE A 16 -22.91 -1.06 -27.41
C PHE A 16 -22.09 -2.08 -26.57
N LEU A 17 -21.26 -2.91 -27.19
CA LEU A 17 -20.50 -3.95 -26.46
C LEU A 17 -18.98 -3.90 -26.64
N CYS A 18 -18.42 -2.78 -27.04
CA CYS A 18 -17.00 -2.50 -26.81
C CYS A 18 -16.90 -1.44 -25.71
N ALA A 19 -17.27 -1.78 -24.48
CA ALA A 19 -16.70 -1.12 -23.34
C ALA A 19 -15.21 -1.51 -23.31
N SER A 20 -14.39 -0.78 -24.09
CA SER A 20 -12.96 -0.78 -23.84
C SER A 20 -12.81 -0.35 -22.39
N SER A 21 -12.34 -1.26 -21.53
CA SER A 21 -11.85 -0.88 -20.19
C SER A 21 -10.90 0.28 -20.44
N ALA A 22 -11.22 1.46 -19.90
CA ALA A 22 -10.29 2.57 -19.95
C ALA A 22 -8.97 2.06 -19.37
N PRO A 23 -7.84 2.33 -20.00
CA PRO A 23 -6.56 1.98 -19.41
C PRO A 23 -6.47 2.62 -18.02
N ALA A 24 -6.07 1.83 -17.03
CA ALA A 24 -5.95 2.21 -15.64
C ALA A 24 -4.50 2.08 -15.21
N LEU A 25 -4.14 2.67 -14.08
CA LEU A 25 -2.86 2.44 -13.42
C LEU A 25 -2.58 0.93 -13.34
N THR A 26 -1.36 0.55 -13.70
CA THR A 26 -0.84 -0.81 -13.53
C THR A 26 0.40 -0.75 -12.66
N ILE A 27 0.44 -1.54 -11.60
CA ILE A 27 1.61 -1.70 -10.73
C ILE A 27 2.19 -3.09 -10.99
N ASP A 28 3.26 -3.13 -11.79
CA ASP A 28 3.94 -4.37 -12.16
C ASP A 28 4.99 -4.70 -11.10
N THR A 29 4.83 -5.83 -10.40
CA THR A 29 5.60 -6.16 -9.21
C THR A 29 6.54 -7.34 -9.43
N HIS A 30 7.82 -7.18 -9.06
CA HIS A 30 8.88 -8.17 -9.26
C HIS A 30 9.61 -8.49 -7.95
N PHE A 31 9.55 -9.75 -7.53
CA PHE A 31 10.29 -10.19 -6.35
C PHE A 31 11.78 -10.33 -6.66
N ILE A 32 12.62 -9.70 -5.83
CA ILE A 32 14.09 -9.69 -6.02
C ILE A 32 14.85 -10.54 -5.00
N GLY A 33 14.14 -11.20 -4.08
CA GLY A 33 14.78 -12.15 -3.15
C GLY A 33 14.70 -11.76 -1.69
N GLY A 34 15.53 -12.44 -0.89
CA GLY A 34 15.54 -12.35 0.57
C GLY A 34 14.58 -13.32 1.24
N ASP A 35 14.90 -13.69 2.47
CA ASP A 35 14.06 -14.55 3.30
C ASP A 35 13.29 -13.71 4.32
N ALA A 36 12.06 -14.11 4.62
CA ALA A 36 11.27 -13.49 5.67
C ALA A 36 11.96 -13.63 7.04
N PRO A 37 11.78 -12.67 7.96
CA PRO A 37 12.31 -12.79 9.33
C PRO A 37 11.67 -14.00 10.05
N ALA A 38 12.40 -14.56 10.98
CA ALA A 38 11.98 -15.79 11.69
C ALA A 38 10.78 -15.57 12.64
N ASN A 39 10.46 -14.32 12.97
CA ASN A 39 9.41 -13.92 13.91
C ASN A 39 8.11 -13.46 13.25
N VAL A 40 7.85 -13.83 12.00
CA VAL A 40 6.57 -13.56 11.35
C VAL A 40 5.44 -14.38 11.96
N ALA A 41 4.23 -13.82 11.98
CA ALA A 41 2.99 -14.50 12.33
C ALA A 41 2.09 -14.60 11.08
N GLY A 42 1.04 -15.41 11.18
CA GLY A 42 0.14 -15.69 10.06
C GLY A 42 0.72 -16.73 9.09
N GLN A 43 -0.09 -17.11 8.12
CA GLN A 43 0.27 -18.14 7.14
C GLN A 43 0.24 -17.60 5.70
N GLY A 44 0.10 -16.29 5.54
CA GLY A 44 0.16 -15.60 4.26
C GLY A 44 1.58 -15.57 3.70
N ASN A 45 1.72 -14.96 2.54
CA ASN A 45 3.01 -14.76 1.89
C ASN A 45 3.14 -13.36 1.33
N LEU A 46 4.39 -12.89 1.18
CA LEU A 46 4.69 -11.54 0.71
C LEU A 46 4.10 -11.26 -0.69
N HIS A 47 4.12 -12.25 -1.59
CA HIS A 47 3.66 -12.04 -2.97
C HIS A 47 2.16 -11.72 -3.04
N ASP A 48 1.33 -12.45 -2.29
CA ASP A 48 -0.12 -12.23 -2.28
C ASP A 48 -0.46 -10.90 -1.62
N ILE A 49 0.27 -10.51 -0.57
CA ILE A 49 0.11 -9.24 0.13
C ILE A 49 0.50 -8.07 -0.78
N VAL A 50 1.66 -8.12 -1.45
CA VAL A 50 2.11 -7.09 -2.40
C VAL A 50 1.12 -6.95 -3.56
N ARG A 51 0.64 -8.06 -4.10
CA ARG A 51 -0.38 -8.05 -5.17
C ARG A 51 -1.70 -7.44 -4.69
N ALA A 52 -2.14 -7.75 -3.48
CA ALA A 52 -3.34 -7.18 -2.91
C ALA A 52 -3.22 -5.66 -2.74
N ALA A 53 -2.10 -5.19 -2.19
CA ALA A 53 -1.83 -3.77 -2.02
C ALA A 53 -1.76 -3.02 -3.37
N ALA A 54 -1.06 -3.59 -4.36
CA ALA A 54 -0.99 -3.03 -5.71
C ALA A 54 -2.39 -2.85 -6.30
N ARG A 55 -3.25 -3.88 -6.25
CA ARG A 55 -4.62 -3.81 -6.77
C ARG A 55 -5.51 -2.81 -6.05
N MET A 56 -5.34 -2.63 -4.73
CA MET A 56 -6.06 -1.59 -4.00
C MET A 56 -5.73 -0.20 -4.57
N TRP A 57 -4.46 0.11 -4.81
CA TRP A 57 -4.04 1.36 -5.42
C TRP A 57 -4.42 1.48 -6.90
N GLU A 58 -4.30 0.42 -7.69
CA GLU A 58 -4.76 0.39 -9.09
C GLU A 58 -6.25 0.72 -9.22
N SER A 59 -7.04 0.34 -8.23
CA SER A 59 -8.49 0.53 -8.25
C SER A 59 -8.92 2.00 -8.14
N VAL A 60 -8.03 2.90 -7.70
CA VAL A 60 -8.41 4.29 -7.40
C VAL A 60 -8.02 5.31 -8.47
N TYR A 61 -7.10 4.98 -9.41
CA TYR A 61 -6.62 5.90 -10.44
C TYR A 61 -6.90 5.41 -11.87
N ALA A 62 -7.18 6.38 -12.77
CA ALA A 62 -7.58 6.11 -14.16
C ALA A 62 -6.41 6.18 -15.17
N GLU A 63 -5.23 6.61 -14.74
CA GLU A 63 -4.12 6.86 -15.66
C GLU A 63 -3.60 5.60 -16.31
N PRO A 64 -3.38 5.60 -17.66
CA PRO A 64 -2.82 4.49 -18.41
C PRO A 64 -1.29 4.45 -18.30
N ILE A 65 -0.78 4.34 -17.09
CA ILE A 65 0.65 4.26 -16.81
C ILE A 65 1.00 2.94 -16.13
N THR A 66 2.24 2.51 -16.29
CA THR A 66 2.79 1.38 -15.57
C THR A 66 3.88 1.88 -14.61
N LEU A 67 3.74 1.53 -13.33
CA LEU A 67 4.75 1.66 -12.30
C LEU A 67 5.37 0.28 -12.07
N THR A 68 6.68 0.14 -12.27
CA THR A 68 7.39 -1.12 -12.02
C THR A 68 8.02 -1.09 -10.63
N LEU A 69 7.62 -2.00 -9.76
CA LEU A 69 8.12 -2.11 -8.40
C LEU A 69 8.86 -3.43 -8.18
N TYR A 70 10.12 -3.31 -7.77
CA TYR A 70 10.92 -4.43 -7.28
C TYR A 70 10.74 -4.53 -5.77
N TYR A 71 10.53 -5.74 -5.23
CA TYR A 71 10.32 -5.90 -3.80
C TYR A 71 11.00 -7.15 -3.24
N GLY A 72 11.33 -7.10 -1.95
CA GLY A 72 12.00 -8.21 -1.30
C GLY A 72 12.21 -8.00 0.20
N TRP A 73 12.94 -8.92 0.80
CA TRP A 73 13.34 -8.87 2.19
C TRP A 73 14.81 -8.46 2.31
N ALA A 74 15.13 -7.53 3.22
CA ALA A 74 16.50 -7.11 3.48
C ALA A 74 16.64 -6.53 4.90
N ASP A 75 17.85 -6.29 5.36
CA ASP A 75 18.11 -5.45 6.53
C ASP A 75 17.90 -3.99 6.13
N THR A 76 16.80 -3.40 6.57
CA THR A 76 16.42 -2.02 6.22
C THR A 76 16.57 -1.07 7.41
N GLY A 77 16.67 -1.60 8.63
CA GLY A 77 16.63 -0.82 9.87
C GLY A 77 15.24 -0.27 10.23
N ASN A 78 14.27 -0.36 9.33
CA ASN A 78 12.87 0.07 9.48
C ASN A 78 11.94 -1.05 9.03
N ALA A 79 10.62 -0.98 9.33
CA ALA A 79 9.68 -2.01 8.92
C ALA A 79 9.58 -2.17 7.39
N GLY A 80 9.65 -1.06 6.66
CA GLY A 80 9.70 -1.01 5.21
C GLY A 80 10.49 0.21 4.74
N THR A 81 10.94 0.18 3.51
CA THR A 81 11.59 1.32 2.84
C THR A 81 11.24 1.33 1.37
N HIS A 82 11.03 2.51 0.82
CA HIS A 82 10.88 2.74 -0.61
C HIS A 82 12.08 3.53 -1.14
N ALA A 83 12.58 3.14 -2.30
CA ALA A 83 13.62 3.85 -3.04
C ALA A 83 13.19 4.06 -4.49
N LEU A 84 13.06 5.32 -4.89
CA LEU A 84 12.77 5.73 -6.26
C LEU A 84 13.97 5.42 -7.16
N SER A 85 13.76 4.69 -8.25
CA SER A 85 14.83 4.38 -9.23
C SER A 85 14.74 5.30 -10.45
N THR A 86 13.57 5.47 -11.03
CA THR A 86 13.37 6.33 -12.20
C THR A 86 12.04 7.08 -12.12
N GLN A 87 12.04 8.31 -12.61
CA GLN A 87 10.86 9.15 -12.70
C GLN A 87 10.83 9.97 -13.99
N GLY A 88 9.66 10.43 -14.40
CA GLY A 88 9.52 11.25 -15.59
C GLY A 88 8.12 11.77 -15.82
N GLY A 89 7.93 12.52 -16.91
CA GLY A 89 6.66 13.14 -17.27
C GLY A 89 6.46 14.54 -16.71
N ALA A 90 5.25 15.08 -16.90
CA ALA A 90 4.83 16.37 -16.37
C ALA A 90 3.35 16.24 -15.90
N PRO A 91 3.10 16.15 -14.58
CA PRO A 91 4.08 16.16 -13.48
C PRO A 91 5.01 14.95 -13.50
N ASN A 92 6.13 15.03 -12.75
CA ASN A 92 7.02 13.87 -12.59
C ASN A 92 6.32 12.78 -11.79
N ARG A 93 6.34 11.58 -12.36
CA ARG A 93 5.82 10.36 -11.74
C ARG A 93 6.92 9.35 -11.66
N GLU A 94 6.95 8.58 -10.61
CA GLU A 94 7.82 7.42 -10.56
C GLU A 94 7.41 6.42 -11.62
N THR A 95 8.40 5.86 -12.31
CA THR A 95 8.19 4.80 -13.34
C THR A 95 8.79 3.49 -12.90
N SER A 96 9.79 3.53 -12.00
CA SER A 96 10.26 2.33 -11.30
C SER A 96 10.85 2.66 -9.94
N GLY A 97 10.73 1.73 -9.00
CA GLY A 97 11.29 1.80 -7.66
C GLY A 97 11.49 0.44 -7.02
N THR A 98 12.02 0.47 -5.80
CA THR A 98 12.26 -0.73 -5.00
C THR A 98 11.64 -0.55 -3.62
N ILE A 99 10.97 -1.59 -3.14
CA ILE A 99 10.42 -1.66 -1.78
C ILE A 99 11.07 -2.84 -1.06
N LEU A 100 11.68 -2.57 0.09
CA LEU A 100 12.29 -3.62 0.91
C LEU A 100 11.63 -3.65 2.29
N PHE A 101 11.46 -4.85 2.82
CA PHE A 101 10.89 -5.10 4.15
C PHE A 101 11.94 -5.69 5.06
N ASP A 102 11.93 -5.31 6.34
CA ASP A 102 12.91 -5.77 7.31
C ASP A 102 12.91 -7.29 7.49
N ASN A 103 14.08 -7.89 7.44
CA ASN A 103 14.28 -9.31 7.70
C ASN A 103 15.16 -9.61 8.91
N THR A 104 15.56 -8.59 9.67
CA THR A 104 16.39 -8.78 10.88
C THR A 104 15.60 -9.33 12.06
N GLY A 105 14.26 -9.18 12.00
CA GLY A 105 13.36 -9.51 13.10
C GLY A 105 13.18 -8.36 14.11
N ALA A 106 13.72 -7.17 13.82
CA ALA A 106 13.43 -5.97 14.62
C ALA A 106 11.96 -5.57 14.47
N ALA A 107 11.39 -5.70 13.26
CA ALA A 107 9.96 -5.66 13.03
C ALA A 107 9.38 -7.08 13.06
N SER A 108 8.27 -7.26 13.75
CA SER A 108 7.51 -8.51 13.75
C SER A 108 6.25 -8.32 12.92
N PHE A 109 6.12 -9.06 11.81
CA PHE A 109 5.03 -8.89 10.86
C PHE A 109 3.96 -9.96 10.99
N TYR A 110 2.72 -9.56 10.77
CA TYR A 110 1.62 -10.46 10.45
C TYR A 110 1.47 -10.57 8.93
N LEU A 111 1.63 -11.77 8.41
CA LEU A 111 1.42 -12.11 7.00
C LEU A 111 0.02 -12.69 6.85
N ASP A 112 -0.89 -11.85 6.38
CA ASP A 112 -2.29 -12.19 6.21
C ASP A 112 -2.50 -13.19 5.06
N PRO A 113 -3.10 -14.37 5.29
CA PRO A 113 -3.44 -15.30 4.22
C PRO A 113 -4.63 -14.85 3.35
N THR A 114 -5.42 -13.88 3.84
CA THR A 114 -6.64 -13.36 3.18
C THR A 114 -6.62 -11.83 3.08
N PRO A 115 -5.60 -11.20 2.43
CA PRO A 115 -5.32 -9.76 2.53
C PRO A 115 -6.43 -8.83 1.97
N TYR A 116 -7.46 -9.39 1.35
CA TYR A 116 -8.66 -8.65 0.93
C TYR A 116 -9.77 -8.64 1.98
N GLN A 117 -9.63 -9.37 3.06
CA GLN A 117 -10.57 -9.46 4.17
C GLN A 117 -9.97 -8.81 5.40
N ASN A 118 -10.77 -8.55 6.43
CA ASN A 118 -10.31 -7.87 7.65
C ASN A 118 -10.86 -8.60 8.89
N GLU A 119 -11.05 -9.90 8.79
CA GLU A 119 -11.64 -10.74 9.82
C GLU A 119 -10.79 -10.84 11.09
N GLU A 120 -9.50 -10.50 11.00
CA GLU A 120 -8.58 -10.44 12.13
C GLU A 120 -8.82 -9.22 13.03
N TYR A 121 -9.66 -8.27 12.61
CA TYR A 121 -9.93 -7.03 13.32
C TYR A 121 -11.41 -6.90 13.63
N ARG A 122 -11.73 -6.42 14.83
CA ARG A 122 -13.13 -6.30 15.29
C ARG A 122 -13.75 -4.94 15.03
N THR A 123 -12.93 -3.93 14.78
CA THR A 123 -13.40 -2.54 14.70
C THR A 123 -12.81 -1.85 13.48
N LEU A 124 -13.69 -1.21 12.70
CA LEU A 124 -13.29 -0.21 11.69
C LEU A 124 -13.56 1.18 12.26
N THR A 125 -12.54 2.01 12.29
CA THR A 125 -12.63 3.43 12.61
C THR A 125 -12.38 4.25 11.35
N GLU A 126 -13.33 5.14 11.03
CA GLU A 126 -13.17 6.14 9.97
C GLU A 126 -13.27 7.54 10.61
N GLN A 127 -12.36 8.42 10.23
CA GLN A 127 -12.34 9.80 10.70
C GLN A 127 -12.35 10.76 9.51
N SER A 128 -13.05 11.88 9.68
CA SER A 128 -13.08 12.95 8.67
C SER A 128 -12.66 14.27 9.29
N GLN A 129 -11.94 15.08 8.51
CA GLN A 129 -11.44 16.38 8.92
C GLN A 129 -11.66 17.38 7.79
N ASP A 130 -12.03 18.63 8.13
CA ASP A 130 -12.06 19.73 7.16
C ASP A 130 -10.67 20.36 7.09
N LEU A 131 -10.06 20.31 5.92
CA LEU A 131 -8.75 20.88 5.62
C LEU A 131 -8.85 22.12 4.72
N GLY A 132 -10.03 22.75 4.63
CA GLY A 132 -10.30 23.97 3.87
C GLY A 132 -11.11 23.76 2.60
N GLY A 133 -11.12 22.54 2.04
CA GLY A 133 -11.89 22.18 0.85
C GLY A 133 -13.15 21.36 1.12
N GLY A 134 -13.48 21.17 2.39
CA GLY A 134 -14.59 20.31 2.86
C GLY A 134 -14.07 19.13 3.69
N TYR A 135 -15.02 18.33 4.22
CA TYR A 135 -14.69 17.18 5.05
C TYR A 135 -14.15 16.02 4.22
N ILE A 136 -12.90 15.64 4.47
CA ILE A 136 -12.20 14.54 3.83
C ILE A 136 -12.09 13.39 4.84
N ASN A 137 -12.31 12.14 4.42
CA ASN A 137 -11.94 10.99 5.24
C ASN A 137 -10.41 10.92 5.32
N VAL A 138 -9.86 11.13 6.53
CA VAL A 138 -8.40 11.19 6.77
C VAL A 138 -7.84 9.91 7.37
N ALA A 139 -8.69 8.97 7.79
CA ALA A 139 -8.26 7.72 8.40
C ALA A 139 -9.24 6.58 8.15
N ARG A 140 -8.69 5.40 7.83
CA ARG A 140 -9.42 4.14 7.75
C ARG A 140 -8.59 3.05 8.43
N VAL A 141 -8.94 2.77 9.68
CA VAL A 141 -8.15 1.90 10.57
C VAL A 141 -9.00 0.75 11.06
N PHE A 142 -8.56 -0.46 10.80
CA PHE A 142 -9.04 -1.66 11.46
C PHE A 142 -8.19 -1.92 12.70
N SER A 143 -8.84 -2.13 13.83
CA SER A 143 -8.21 -2.27 15.16
C SER A 143 -8.88 -3.34 16.01
N ASN A 144 -8.43 -3.48 17.26
CA ASN A 144 -8.86 -4.56 18.15
C ASN A 144 -8.58 -5.95 17.52
N PRO A 145 -7.29 -6.26 17.29
CA PRO A 145 -6.87 -7.48 16.63
C PRO A 145 -7.27 -8.73 17.41
N ILE A 146 -7.45 -9.82 16.70
CA ILE A 146 -7.70 -11.15 17.25
C ILE A 146 -6.74 -12.18 16.65
N GLY A 147 -6.45 -13.24 17.39
CA GLY A 147 -5.61 -14.31 16.90
C GLY A 147 -4.14 -13.89 16.76
N GLU A 148 -3.50 -14.33 15.68
CA GLU A 148 -2.06 -14.20 15.47
C GLU A 148 -1.61 -12.78 15.09
N VAL A 149 -2.51 -11.89 14.74
CA VAL A 149 -2.17 -10.49 14.38
C VAL A 149 -1.80 -9.65 15.61
N ALA A 150 -2.26 -10.05 16.81
CA ALA A 150 -1.98 -9.32 18.03
C ALA A 150 -0.48 -9.23 18.33
N GLY A 151 0.02 -8.03 18.56
CA GLY A 151 1.44 -7.75 18.81
C GLY A 151 2.32 -7.64 17.55
N HIS A 152 1.73 -7.69 16.36
CA HIS A 152 2.46 -7.63 15.10
C HIS A 152 2.08 -6.40 14.28
N LEU A 153 2.99 -5.99 13.40
CA LEU A 153 2.70 -5.04 12.32
C LEU A 153 1.95 -5.77 11.21
N ASP A 154 0.85 -5.21 10.74
CA ASP A 154 0.15 -5.72 9.56
C ASP A 154 0.98 -5.44 8.30
N LEU A 155 1.53 -6.48 7.67
CA LEU A 155 2.38 -6.30 6.50
C LEU A 155 1.64 -5.67 5.31
N LEU A 156 0.33 -5.91 5.17
CA LEU A 156 -0.46 -5.25 4.12
C LEU A 156 -0.44 -3.73 4.28
N SER A 157 -0.57 -3.22 5.50
CA SER A 157 -0.47 -1.78 5.77
C SER A 157 0.90 -1.21 5.41
N VAL A 158 1.98 -1.94 5.74
CA VAL A 158 3.35 -1.52 5.37
C VAL A 158 3.50 -1.47 3.85
N VAL A 159 3.07 -2.51 3.14
CA VAL A 159 3.14 -2.53 1.66
C VAL A 159 2.33 -1.41 1.03
N LEU A 160 1.11 -1.16 1.53
CA LEU A 160 0.26 -0.06 1.05
C LEU A 160 0.93 1.30 1.26
N HIS A 161 1.61 1.51 2.38
CA HIS A 161 2.34 2.72 2.72
C HIS A 161 3.52 2.93 1.75
N GLU A 162 4.36 1.92 1.56
CA GLU A 162 5.50 2.02 0.65
C GLU A 162 5.09 2.24 -0.82
N ILE A 163 3.99 1.61 -1.26
CA ILE A 163 3.42 1.93 -2.58
C ILE A 163 2.90 3.38 -2.62
N GLY A 164 2.36 3.91 -1.53
CA GLY A 164 1.97 5.31 -1.42
C GLY A 164 3.14 6.28 -1.67
N HIS A 165 4.35 5.96 -1.19
CA HIS A 165 5.56 6.68 -1.54
C HIS A 165 5.86 6.60 -3.04
N ALA A 166 5.83 5.42 -3.63
CA ALA A 166 6.07 5.22 -5.05
C ALA A 166 5.05 5.93 -5.96
N LEU A 167 3.82 6.11 -5.49
CA LEU A 167 2.78 6.85 -6.24
C LEU A 167 2.93 8.36 -6.21
N GLY A 168 3.86 8.90 -5.42
CA GLY A 168 4.19 10.32 -5.47
C GLY A 168 4.67 10.94 -4.16
N MET A 169 4.26 10.43 -3.01
CA MET A 169 4.59 11.02 -1.71
C MET A 169 5.99 10.57 -1.24
N SER A 170 7.02 10.98 -1.98
CA SER A 170 8.42 10.62 -1.74
C SER A 170 9.32 11.84 -1.79
N ALA A 171 10.26 11.94 -0.84
CA ALA A 171 11.26 13.00 -0.79
C ALA A 171 12.25 12.97 -1.99
N ALA A 172 12.30 11.86 -2.74
CA ALA A 172 13.04 11.74 -3.99
C ALA A 172 12.21 12.15 -5.23
N ASN A 173 10.89 12.33 -5.10
CA ASN A 173 10.02 12.70 -6.22
C ASN A 173 10.06 14.21 -6.45
N VAL A 174 10.45 14.63 -7.66
CA VAL A 174 10.59 16.06 -8.03
C VAL A 174 9.25 16.81 -7.92
N SER A 175 8.12 16.18 -8.25
CA SER A 175 6.80 16.82 -8.12
C SER A 175 6.37 16.99 -6.67
N PHE A 176 6.71 16.04 -5.79
CA PHE A 176 6.49 16.17 -4.35
C PHE A 176 7.31 17.34 -3.79
N ILE A 177 8.62 17.36 -4.05
CA ILE A 177 9.51 18.43 -3.58
C ILE A 177 8.97 19.80 -3.99
N ALA A 178 8.61 19.98 -5.25
CA ALA A 178 8.11 21.27 -5.77
C ALA A 178 6.77 21.70 -5.14
N GLN A 179 5.94 20.77 -4.68
CA GLN A 179 4.62 21.07 -4.11
C GLN A 179 4.60 21.10 -2.57
N SER A 180 5.69 20.67 -1.92
CA SER A 180 5.77 20.51 -0.45
C SER A 180 6.67 21.51 0.26
N GLU A 181 7.33 22.43 -0.45
CA GLU A 181 8.34 23.37 0.10
C GLU A 181 7.86 24.14 1.34
N THR A 182 6.58 24.44 1.43
CA THR A 182 5.99 25.18 2.56
C THR A 182 5.58 24.29 3.74
N GLY A 183 5.76 22.97 3.63
CA GLY A 183 5.22 21.98 4.59
C GLY A 183 3.71 21.78 4.50
N ILE A 184 3.12 22.28 3.44
CA ILE A 184 1.71 22.10 3.15
C ILE A 184 1.58 21.65 1.70
N LEU A 185 0.88 20.53 1.49
CA LEU A 185 0.45 20.11 0.17
C LEU A 185 -0.95 20.68 -0.10
N ALA A 186 -1.04 21.66 -1.01
CA ALA A 186 -2.32 22.25 -1.38
C ALA A 186 -2.98 21.45 -2.52
N ILE A 187 -4.27 21.14 -2.38
CA ILE A 187 -5.06 20.56 -3.46
C ILE A 187 -5.49 21.69 -4.40
N THR A 188 -4.77 21.84 -5.50
CA THR A 188 -4.97 22.94 -6.48
C THR A 188 -5.55 22.48 -7.80
N ASN A 189 -5.43 21.19 -8.15
CA ASN A 189 -6.01 20.61 -9.34
C ASN A 189 -7.55 20.55 -9.21
N GLU A 190 -8.24 20.31 -10.34
CA GLU A 190 -9.70 20.06 -10.36
C GLU A 190 -10.02 18.68 -9.77
N LEU A 191 -9.56 18.45 -8.55
CA LEU A 191 -9.80 17.25 -7.76
C LEU A 191 -10.97 17.49 -6.80
N PRO A 192 -11.60 16.44 -6.28
CA PRO A 192 -12.47 16.56 -5.11
C PRO A 192 -11.74 17.31 -3.99
N TYR A 193 -12.46 18.11 -3.22
CA TYR A 193 -11.94 18.88 -2.10
C TYR A 193 -10.83 19.89 -2.48
N GLN A 194 -10.92 20.49 -3.68
CA GLN A 194 -10.04 21.58 -4.10
C GLN A 194 -10.01 22.70 -3.05
N GLY A 195 -8.86 23.24 -2.76
CA GLY A 195 -8.64 24.23 -1.69
C GLY A 195 -8.21 23.63 -0.35
N SER A 196 -8.20 22.30 -0.21
CA SER A 196 -7.67 21.67 1.01
C SER A 196 -6.17 21.91 1.13
N MET A 197 -5.73 22.14 2.39
CA MET A 197 -4.34 22.40 2.77
C MET A 197 -3.88 21.27 3.69
N ILE A 198 -3.14 20.32 3.14
CA ILE A 198 -2.71 19.11 3.84
C ILE A 198 -1.38 19.35 4.54
N PRO A 199 -1.33 19.36 5.89
CA PRO A 199 -0.09 19.52 6.62
C PRO A 199 0.83 18.31 6.49
N LEU A 200 2.10 18.56 6.16
CA LEU A 200 3.15 17.56 6.07
C LEU A 200 4.00 17.52 7.33
N ALA A 201 4.64 16.38 7.58
CA ALA A 201 5.57 16.22 8.68
C ALA A 201 6.88 16.98 8.43
N TYR A 202 7.54 17.35 9.54
CA TYR A 202 8.84 18.01 9.51
C TYR A 202 9.83 17.29 10.41
N ASN A 203 11.07 17.24 9.97
CA ASN A 203 12.21 16.86 10.80
C ASN A 203 13.33 17.93 10.68
N ASN A 204 14.50 17.67 11.26
CA ASN A 204 15.63 18.59 11.20
C ASN A 204 16.21 18.82 9.78
N ALA A 205 15.90 17.96 8.84
CA ALA A 205 16.31 18.08 7.44
C ALA A 205 15.27 18.81 6.57
N GLY A 206 14.05 19.04 7.07
CA GLY A 206 12.98 19.72 6.35
C GLY A 206 11.68 18.93 6.29
N VAL A 207 10.95 19.03 5.17
CA VAL A 207 9.69 18.31 4.94
C VAL A 207 9.99 16.84 4.73
N VAL A 208 9.28 15.99 5.46
CA VAL A 208 9.28 14.53 5.27
C VAL A 208 8.09 14.13 4.41
N ALA A 209 8.24 13.06 3.68
CA ALA A 209 7.18 12.56 2.78
C ALA A 209 6.04 11.83 3.53
N HIS A 210 5.61 12.41 4.65
CA HIS A 210 4.53 11.93 5.51
C HIS A 210 3.59 13.07 5.88
N PHE A 211 2.36 12.72 6.26
CA PHE A 211 1.45 13.70 6.86
C PHE A 211 1.84 14.00 8.30
N SER A 212 1.58 15.23 8.73
CA SER A 212 1.79 15.64 10.13
C SER A 212 0.83 14.90 11.07
N VAL A 213 1.37 14.08 11.95
CA VAL A 213 0.57 13.37 12.98
C VAL A 213 -0.04 14.29 14.02
N ASP A 214 0.49 15.52 14.18
CA ASP A 214 -0.02 16.52 15.10
C ASP A 214 -1.22 17.29 14.52
N ALA A 215 -1.30 17.41 13.19
CA ALA A 215 -2.30 18.22 12.50
C ALA A 215 -3.37 17.39 11.79
N ILE A 216 -3.05 16.16 11.41
CA ILE A 216 -3.99 15.21 10.77
C ILE A 216 -4.46 14.21 11.82
N ALA A 217 -5.75 13.89 11.80
CA ALA A 217 -6.30 12.89 12.69
C ALA A 217 -5.53 11.58 12.57
N TYR A 218 -5.17 11.01 13.71
CA TYR A 218 -4.42 9.77 13.82
C TYR A 218 -5.09 8.64 13.04
N GLY A 219 -4.32 7.93 12.22
CA GLY A 219 -4.81 6.77 11.47
C GLY A 219 -4.70 6.87 9.95
N SER A 220 -4.25 8.01 9.38
CA SER A 220 -3.90 8.08 7.96
C SER A 220 -2.76 7.10 7.65
N LEU A 221 -2.85 6.44 6.48
CA LEU A 221 -1.84 5.50 6.03
C LEU A 221 -0.47 6.18 5.90
N MET A 222 -0.40 7.35 5.24
CA MET A 222 0.85 8.08 5.00
C MET A 222 1.28 8.96 6.19
N ALA A 223 0.65 8.84 7.37
CA ALA A 223 1.13 9.43 8.63
C ALA A 223 1.98 8.46 9.46
N GLY A 224 2.02 7.17 9.08
CA GLY A 224 2.77 6.12 9.76
C GLY A 224 1.91 4.90 10.09
N ILE A 225 2.54 3.83 10.52
CA ILE A 225 1.90 2.54 10.79
C ILE A 225 2.18 2.12 12.24
N ASN A 226 1.17 1.57 12.91
CA ASN A 226 1.31 1.01 14.24
C ASN A 226 1.10 -0.49 14.24
N ALA A 227 1.69 -1.16 15.23
CA ALA A 227 1.34 -2.55 15.52
C ALA A 227 -0.15 -2.66 15.91
N GLU A 228 -0.72 -3.84 15.69
CA GLU A 228 -2.10 -4.18 16.06
C GLU A 228 -3.19 -3.39 15.30
N GLU A 229 -2.80 -2.68 14.23
CA GLU A 229 -3.72 -1.96 13.36
C GLU A 229 -3.47 -2.32 11.90
N ARG A 230 -4.56 -2.39 11.12
CA ARG A 230 -4.49 -2.36 9.66
C ARG A 230 -4.95 -1.01 9.17
N ARG A 231 -4.12 -0.34 8.37
CA ARG A 231 -4.45 0.91 7.71
C ARG A 231 -4.55 0.70 6.22
N ILE A 232 -5.63 1.17 5.64
CA ILE A 232 -5.85 1.16 4.20
C ILE A 232 -5.98 2.59 3.69
N PRO A 233 -5.72 2.87 2.40
CA PRO A 233 -5.77 4.22 1.86
C PRO A 233 -7.09 4.92 2.18
N SER A 234 -6.99 6.07 2.82
CA SER A 234 -8.09 7.02 3.04
C SER A 234 -8.29 7.92 1.83
N GLU A 235 -9.34 8.74 1.84
CA GLU A 235 -9.53 9.78 0.81
C GLU A 235 -8.33 10.74 0.78
N LEU A 236 -7.75 11.07 1.96
CA LEU A 236 -6.60 11.96 2.07
C LEU A 236 -5.37 11.38 1.34
N ASP A 237 -5.06 10.09 1.56
CA ASP A 237 -3.93 9.42 0.93
C ASP A 237 -4.06 9.40 -0.60
N ILE A 238 -5.28 9.15 -1.10
CA ILE A 238 -5.60 9.13 -2.52
C ILE A 238 -5.49 10.53 -3.13
N LEU A 239 -6.04 11.55 -2.48
CA LEU A 239 -6.00 12.94 -2.94
C LEU A 239 -4.57 13.49 -2.99
N ALA A 240 -3.75 13.20 -1.98
CA ALA A 240 -2.37 13.67 -1.94
C ALA A 240 -1.56 13.13 -3.12
N ASN A 241 -1.61 11.83 -3.36
CA ASN A 241 -0.92 11.23 -4.50
C ASN A 241 -1.48 11.70 -5.84
N ALA A 242 -2.80 11.91 -5.96
CA ALA A 242 -3.41 12.46 -7.16
C ALA A 242 -2.94 13.90 -7.43
N GLN A 243 -2.83 14.75 -6.41
CA GLN A 243 -2.32 16.11 -6.54
C GLN A 243 -0.85 16.11 -6.98
N ILE A 244 0.00 15.33 -6.34
CA ILE A 244 1.45 15.28 -6.61
C ILE A 244 1.71 14.76 -8.02
N SER A 245 1.10 13.65 -8.38
CA SER A 245 1.36 12.91 -9.61
C SER A 245 0.39 13.23 -10.75
N GLY A 246 -0.60 14.10 -10.51
CA GLY A 246 -1.60 14.48 -11.51
C GLY A 246 -2.46 13.29 -11.95
N PHE A 247 -2.83 12.40 -11.03
CA PHE A 247 -3.72 11.29 -11.33
C PHE A 247 -5.17 11.74 -11.35
N SER A 248 -5.96 11.16 -12.24
CA SER A 248 -7.43 11.27 -12.22
C SER A 248 -7.99 10.20 -11.30
N ILE A 249 -8.83 10.61 -10.35
CA ILE A 249 -9.39 9.71 -9.35
C ILE A 249 -10.62 9.01 -9.93
N LEU A 250 -10.62 7.67 -9.94
CA LEU A 250 -11.78 6.85 -10.25
C LEU A 250 -12.72 6.72 -9.06
N ARG A 251 -12.14 6.53 -7.88
CA ARG A 251 -12.87 6.41 -6.61
C ARG A 251 -12.00 6.83 -5.44
N LEU A 252 -12.63 7.32 -4.39
CA LEU A 252 -11.97 7.74 -3.15
C LEU A 252 -11.88 6.62 -2.09
N ARG A 253 -12.23 5.40 -2.48
CA ARG A 253 -12.11 4.21 -1.63
C ARG A 253 -11.54 3.08 -2.48
N PRO A 254 -10.44 2.44 -2.05
CA PRO A 254 -9.91 1.30 -2.79
C PRO A 254 -10.89 0.12 -2.76
N ASP A 255 -10.84 -0.67 -3.82
CA ASP A 255 -11.58 -1.92 -3.88
C ASP A 255 -10.84 -2.98 -3.06
N GLN A 256 -11.52 -3.55 -2.08
CA GLN A 256 -10.98 -4.61 -1.24
C GLN A 256 -11.40 -6.02 -1.73
N ASN A 257 -12.16 -6.11 -2.82
CA ASN A 257 -12.53 -7.40 -3.37
C ASN A 257 -11.55 -7.81 -4.47
N PRO A 258 -11.05 -9.06 -4.46
CA PRO A 258 -10.27 -9.54 -5.58
C PRO A 258 -11.17 -9.55 -6.84
N PRO A 259 -10.65 -9.15 -8.01
CA PRO A 259 -11.39 -9.31 -9.26
C PRO A 259 -11.69 -10.80 -9.45
N SER A 260 -12.96 -11.12 -9.68
CA SER A 260 -13.40 -12.45 -10.03
C SER A 260 -12.78 -12.82 -11.38
N GLY A 261 -11.71 -13.62 -11.40
CA GLY A 261 -11.25 -14.28 -12.61
C GLY A 261 -9.85 -14.00 -13.13
N ASP A 262 -8.95 -13.35 -12.40
CA ASP A 262 -7.53 -13.26 -12.77
C ASP A 262 -6.66 -14.21 -11.94
N GLU A 263 -7.01 -15.48 -11.93
CA GLU A 263 -6.00 -16.50 -11.71
C GLU A 263 -5.10 -16.52 -12.96
N ASP A 264 -3.78 -16.21 -12.77
CA ASP A 264 -2.73 -16.67 -13.65
C ASP A 264 -2.29 -15.83 -14.85
N ARG A 265 -1.92 -14.55 -14.66
CA ARG A 265 -1.04 -13.91 -15.66
C ARG A 265 0.46 -14.00 -15.34
N ASN A 266 0.86 -14.30 -14.12
CA ASN A 266 2.27 -14.21 -13.71
C ASN A 266 2.92 -15.53 -13.24
N THR A 267 2.25 -16.68 -13.31
CA THR A 267 2.85 -17.98 -12.96
C THR A 267 3.55 -18.71 -14.12
N ARG A 268 3.60 -18.13 -15.32
CA ARG A 268 4.24 -18.76 -16.48
C ARG A 268 5.77 -18.64 -16.52
N GLY A 269 6.42 -18.07 -15.50
CA GLY A 269 7.86 -17.84 -15.46
C GLY A 269 8.66 -18.62 -14.42
N ILE A 270 8.03 -19.30 -13.48
CA ILE A 270 8.77 -20.04 -12.44
C ILE A 270 8.77 -21.52 -12.80
N ALA A 271 9.86 -21.99 -13.41
CA ALA A 271 10.13 -23.41 -13.59
C ALA A 271 10.10 -24.11 -12.23
N ARG A 272 9.18 -25.04 -12.05
CA ARG A 272 9.16 -25.95 -10.90
C ARG A 272 10.48 -26.73 -10.86
N ASN A 273 11.24 -26.53 -9.81
CA ASN A 273 12.39 -27.38 -9.52
C ASN A 273 11.87 -28.73 -8.95
N PRO A 274 12.10 -29.89 -9.61
CA PRO A 274 11.47 -31.15 -9.25
C PRO A 274 12.25 -31.98 -8.23
N ASP A 275 13.11 -31.41 -7.40
CA ASP A 275 13.91 -32.19 -6.43
C ASP A 275 13.75 -31.67 -4.99
N SER A 276 12.68 -32.12 -4.34
CA SER A 276 12.66 -32.24 -2.88
C SER A 276 12.01 -33.57 -2.47
N ARG A 277 12.76 -34.66 -2.63
CA ARG A 277 12.43 -35.91 -1.95
C ARG A 277 12.99 -35.85 -0.52
N GLY A 278 12.11 -36.10 0.42
CA GLY A 278 12.33 -36.01 1.85
C GLY A 278 13.48 -36.89 2.37
N ILE A 279 14.08 -36.38 3.44
CA ILE A 279 14.85 -37.23 4.38
C ILE A 279 14.21 -37.04 5.74
N SER A 280 13.61 -38.12 6.23
CA SER A 280 13.19 -38.31 7.62
C SER A 280 14.42 -38.56 8.47
N ALA A 281 14.61 -37.78 9.55
CA ALA A 281 15.51 -38.15 10.60
C ALA A 281 14.88 -37.88 11.99
N SER A 282 14.60 -38.95 12.68
CA SER A 282 14.17 -39.02 14.09
C SER A 282 15.23 -38.51 15.02
N GLY A 283 14.89 -37.64 16.00
CA GLY A 283 15.75 -37.23 17.08
C GLY A 283 14.97 -36.67 18.27
N ARG A 284 15.09 -37.34 19.40
CA ARG A 284 14.39 -37.18 20.67
C ARG A 284 14.58 -35.79 21.34
N PRO A 285 13.66 -35.40 22.25
CA PRO A 285 13.72 -34.11 22.95
C PRO A 285 14.69 -34.13 24.12
N VAL A 286 15.42 -33.01 24.28
CA VAL A 286 16.17 -32.71 25.52
C VAL A 286 15.47 -31.56 26.24
N SER A 287 15.06 -31.82 27.47
CA SER A 287 14.50 -30.86 28.41
C SER A 287 15.62 -30.07 29.08
N VAL A 288 15.55 -28.74 29.10
CA VAL A 288 16.25 -27.91 30.10
C VAL A 288 15.43 -26.64 30.38
N GLY A 289 14.94 -26.53 31.59
CA GLY A 289 15.30 -25.49 32.56
C GLY A 289 14.51 -24.20 32.49
N ARG A 290 13.52 -24.06 33.39
CA ARG A 290 12.92 -22.79 33.82
C ARG A 290 13.96 -21.80 34.36
N SER A 291 13.94 -20.56 33.88
CA SER A 291 14.44 -19.42 34.65
C SER A 291 13.36 -18.34 34.70
N ARG A 292 13.12 -17.85 35.92
CA ARG A 292 12.16 -16.81 36.28
C ARG A 292 12.74 -15.42 35.99
N GLY A 293 11.87 -14.51 35.53
CA GLY A 293 11.82 -13.12 35.98
C GLY A 293 12.53 -12.11 35.11
N THR A 294 11.77 -11.27 34.44
CA THR A 294 11.69 -9.83 34.76
C THR A 294 10.56 -9.22 33.92
N LYS A 295 9.65 -8.52 34.60
CA LYS A 295 8.70 -7.61 33.99
C LYS A 295 9.48 -6.41 33.48
N GLU A 296 9.60 -6.24 32.19
CA GLU A 296 10.03 -4.98 31.61
C GLU A 296 8.84 -4.30 30.92
N LEU A 297 8.68 -3.03 31.29
CA LEU A 297 7.73 -2.09 30.74
C LEU A 297 7.85 -2.07 29.22
N LEU A 298 6.77 -2.47 28.54
CA LEU A 298 6.58 -2.16 27.11
C LEU A 298 6.30 -0.67 26.98
N LEU A 299 7.36 0.12 26.83
CA LEU A 299 7.26 1.44 26.21
C LEU A 299 6.90 1.19 24.74
N SER A 300 5.70 1.63 24.36
CA SER A 300 5.30 1.75 22.97
C SER A 300 6.29 2.66 22.23
N ARG A 301 7.28 2.06 21.57
CA ARG A 301 8.10 2.76 20.59
C ARG A 301 7.23 2.92 19.35
N GLN A 302 6.81 4.14 19.11
CA GLN A 302 6.36 4.61 17.82
C GLN A 302 7.56 4.46 16.87
N LEU A 303 7.51 3.43 16.01
CA LEU A 303 8.47 3.28 14.92
C LEU A 303 8.14 4.37 13.89
N GLN A 304 8.84 5.50 13.97
CA GLN A 304 8.91 6.44 12.87
C GLN A 304 9.68 5.76 11.74
N LEU A 305 9.03 5.62 10.61
CA LEU A 305 9.67 5.28 9.35
C LEU A 305 10.48 6.51 8.92
N ASP A 306 11.78 6.51 9.15
CA ASP A 306 12.67 7.57 8.67
C ASP A 306 13.20 7.16 7.29
N GLU A 307 12.82 7.90 6.25
CA GLU A 307 13.57 7.92 5.00
C GLU A 307 14.93 8.57 5.28
N THR A 308 15.99 7.80 5.40
CA THR A 308 17.35 8.33 5.28
C THR A 308 17.67 8.44 3.79
N ALA A 309 17.54 9.65 3.24
CA ALA A 309 18.12 9.97 1.96
C ALA A 309 19.66 9.95 2.09
N GLU A 310 20.34 9.05 1.36
CA GLU A 310 21.71 9.26 0.89
C GLU A 310 21.70 9.90 -0.50
#